data_2636853fb80475157b7cc65c40d1d44c
#
_entry.id   2636853fb80475157b7cc65c40d1d44c
#
_cell.length_a   1.000
_cell.length_b   1.000
_cell.length_c   1.000
_cell.angle_alpha   90.00
_cell.angle_beta   90.00
_cell.angle_gamma   90.00
#
_symmetry.space_group_name_H-M   'P 1'
#
loop_
_entity.id
_entity.type
_entity.pdbx_description
1 polymer ?
#
loop_
_entity_poly.entity_id
_entity_poly.type
_entity_poly.pdbx_seq_one_letter_code
_entity_poly.pdbx_strand_id
1 'polypeptide(L)'
;MFGMSVSAVITIIAGCVLLICMTVIVICIKAYKKRVKREEEMKQREIDLINALSNPIAGRGEKTIKTIIPARKILITRCDIPNQSSGRYILGDRIRIGRNDEYNNLIIAEETVSSRHCEIFERDKEFWIIDIQSSNQTVIFRRGECIVVDSRDGMALENGDRIRLGNVELLISFSIE
;
A
#
# COMPACT_ATOMS: atom_id res chain seq x y z
N MET A 1 15.68 -55.95 -24.56
CA MET A 1 15.83 -54.73 -23.77
C MET A 1 15.86 -53.55 -24.73
N PHE A 2 14.75 -52.85 -24.88
CA PHE A 2 14.68 -51.65 -25.73
C PHE A 2 15.20 -50.45 -24.91
N GLY A 3 16.45 -50.07 -25.12
CA GLY A 3 16.99 -48.86 -24.56
C GLY A 3 16.43 -47.66 -25.32
N MET A 4 15.68 -46.77 -24.64
CA MET A 4 15.27 -45.49 -25.21
C MET A 4 16.52 -44.68 -25.52
N SER A 5 16.53 -44.02 -26.70
CA SER A 5 17.65 -43.15 -27.05
C SER A 5 17.70 -41.93 -26.12
N VAL A 6 18.88 -41.44 -25.82
CA VAL A 6 19.08 -40.25 -24.94
C VAL A 6 18.30 -39.05 -25.45
N SER A 7 18.16 -38.89 -26.76
CA SER A 7 17.36 -37.82 -27.37
C SER A 7 15.86 -37.91 -27.03
N ALA A 8 15.31 -39.14 -27.00
CA ALA A 8 13.91 -39.35 -26.65
C ALA A 8 13.63 -39.02 -25.17
N VAL A 9 14.55 -39.31 -24.28
CA VAL A 9 14.44 -38.95 -22.85
C VAL A 9 14.47 -37.44 -22.66
N ILE A 10 15.36 -36.73 -23.36
CA ILE A 10 15.44 -35.25 -23.28
C ILE A 10 14.16 -34.61 -23.80
N THR A 11 13.57 -35.06 -24.88
CA THR A 11 12.30 -34.52 -25.41
C THR A 11 11.12 -34.74 -24.46
N ILE A 12 11.05 -35.90 -23.79
CA ILE A 12 10.01 -36.15 -22.80
C ILE A 12 10.15 -35.24 -21.58
N ILE A 13 11.37 -35.08 -21.08
CA ILE A 13 11.64 -34.14 -19.92
C ILE A 13 11.28 -32.74 -20.29
N ALA A 14 11.69 -32.23 -21.44
CA ALA A 14 11.36 -30.90 -21.91
C ALA A 14 9.85 -30.68 -22.04
N GLY A 15 9.11 -31.65 -22.54
CA GLY A 15 7.65 -31.63 -22.62
C GLY A 15 6.97 -31.58 -21.25
N CYS A 16 7.47 -32.37 -20.29
CA CYS A 16 6.96 -32.34 -18.90
C CYS A 16 7.21 -31.00 -18.22
N VAL A 17 8.39 -30.40 -18.40
CA VAL A 17 8.72 -29.06 -17.84
C VAL A 17 7.79 -28.02 -18.41
N LEU A 18 7.55 -28.01 -19.73
CA LEU A 18 6.63 -27.08 -20.37
C LEU A 18 5.19 -27.22 -19.83
N LEU A 19 4.70 -28.44 -19.64
CA LEU A 19 3.37 -28.66 -19.05
C LEU A 19 3.28 -28.15 -17.61
N ILE A 20 4.30 -28.38 -16.80
CA ILE A 20 4.35 -27.86 -15.41
C ILE A 20 4.36 -26.33 -15.42
N CYS A 21 5.16 -25.69 -16.25
CA CYS A 21 5.18 -24.24 -16.38
C CYS A 21 3.82 -23.68 -16.78
N MET A 22 3.15 -24.29 -17.76
CA MET A 22 1.81 -23.86 -18.18
C MET A 22 0.76 -24.01 -17.07
N THR A 23 0.80 -25.09 -16.30
CA THR A 23 -0.12 -25.26 -15.16
C THR A 23 0.12 -24.23 -14.07
N VAL A 24 1.37 -23.92 -13.74
CA VAL A 24 1.71 -22.88 -12.76
C VAL A 24 1.24 -21.51 -13.24
N ILE A 25 1.45 -21.16 -14.50
CA ILE A 25 0.97 -19.90 -15.08
C ILE A 25 -0.56 -19.79 -14.97
N VAL A 26 -1.29 -20.85 -15.32
CA VAL A 26 -2.76 -20.86 -15.22
C VAL A 26 -3.23 -20.68 -13.78
N ILE A 27 -2.56 -21.31 -12.81
CA ILE A 27 -2.87 -21.15 -11.38
C ILE A 27 -2.61 -19.71 -10.93
N CYS A 28 -1.48 -19.13 -11.32
CA CYS A 28 -1.15 -17.74 -11.00
C CYS A 28 -2.18 -16.76 -11.59
N ILE A 29 -2.58 -16.96 -12.86
CA ILE A 29 -3.60 -16.12 -13.50
C ILE A 29 -4.96 -16.23 -12.77
N LYS A 30 -5.37 -17.46 -12.40
CA LYS A 30 -6.60 -17.67 -11.63
C LYS A 30 -6.55 -17.00 -10.25
N ALA A 31 -5.41 -17.12 -9.55
CA ALA A 31 -5.21 -16.47 -8.25
C ALA A 31 -5.23 -14.94 -8.37
N TYR A 32 -4.59 -14.40 -9.40
CA TYR A 32 -4.62 -12.97 -9.70
C TYR A 32 -6.03 -12.46 -9.98
N LYS A 33 -6.76 -13.12 -10.89
CA LYS A 33 -8.17 -12.77 -11.20
C LYS A 33 -9.07 -12.82 -9.96
N LYS A 34 -8.85 -13.81 -9.08
CA LYS A 34 -9.60 -13.93 -7.83
C LYS A 34 -9.31 -12.79 -6.86
N ARG A 35 -8.06 -12.28 -6.81
CA ARG A 35 -7.70 -11.10 -5.99
C ARG A 35 -8.37 -9.84 -6.53
N VAL A 36 -8.23 -9.57 -7.82
CA VAL A 36 -8.84 -8.40 -8.48
C VAL A 36 -10.36 -8.39 -8.26
N LYS A 37 -11.03 -9.53 -8.47
CA LYS A 37 -12.48 -9.63 -8.24
C LYS A 37 -12.89 -9.33 -6.80
N ARG A 38 -12.10 -9.77 -5.80
CA ARG A 38 -12.36 -9.45 -4.39
C ARG A 38 -12.21 -7.96 -4.09
N GLU A 39 -11.22 -7.31 -4.69
CA GLU A 39 -11.04 -5.87 -4.53
C GLU A 39 -12.20 -5.08 -5.16
N GLU A 40 -12.68 -5.49 -6.32
CA GLU A 40 -13.86 -4.90 -6.95
C GLU A 40 -15.14 -5.10 -6.12
N GLU A 41 -15.35 -6.32 -5.59
CA GLU A 41 -16.48 -6.62 -4.70
C GLU A 41 -16.44 -5.79 -3.40
N MET A 42 -15.24 -5.55 -2.86
CA MET A 42 -15.08 -4.71 -1.67
C MET A 42 -15.37 -3.24 -1.97
N LYS A 43 -14.87 -2.72 -3.10
CA LYS A 43 -15.17 -1.35 -3.55
C LYS A 43 -16.67 -1.17 -3.83
N GLN A 44 -17.31 -2.15 -4.45
CA GLN A 44 -18.76 -2.08 -4.73
C GLN A 44 -19.58 -2.07 -3.42
N ARG A 45 -19.22 -2.89 -2.44
CA ARG A 45 -19.89 -2.86 -1.11
C ARG A 45 -19.73 -1.52 -0.40
N GLU A 46 -18.57 -0.89 -0.55
CA GLU A 46 -18.31 0.45 0.01
C GLU A 46 -19.22 1.50 -0.66
N ILE A 47 -19.34 1.46 -1.99
CA ILE A 47 -20.23 2.34 -2.76
C ILE A 47 -21.71 2.10 -2.37
N ASP A 48 -22.13 0.84 -2.26
CA ASP A 48 -23.48 0.47 -1.89
C ASP A 48 -23.83 0.94 -0.48
N LEU A 49 -22.86 0.84 0.45
CA LEU A 49 -23.01 1.35 1.82
C LEU A 49 -23.14 2.87 1.85
N ILE A 50 -22.30 3.58 1.09
CA ILE A 50 -22.37 5.04 0.96
C ILE A 50 -23.72 5.46 0.36
N ASN A 51 -24.22 4.77 -0.67
CA ASN A 51 -25.50 5.05 -1.29
C ASN A 51 -26.68 4.72 -0.39
N ALA A 52 -26.57 3.67 0.42
CA ALA A 52 -27.60 3.33 1.43
C ALA A 52 -27.68 4.37 2.56
N LEU A 53 -26.56 4.97 2.93
CA LEU A 53 -26.48 6.01 3.95
C LEU A 53 -26.89 7.40 3.40
N SER A 54 -26.81 7.63 2.10
CA SER A 54 -27.14 8.91 1.45
C SER A 54 -28.59 9.04 0.99
N ASN A 55 -29.41 7.97 1.09
CA ASN A 55 -30.86 8.07 0.83
C ASN A 55 -31.59 8.62 2.06
N PRO A 56 -32.11 9.87 2.01
CA PRO A 56 -32.90 10.40 3.12
C PRO A 56 -34.26 9.69 3.16
N ILE A 57 -34.48 8.91 4.23
CA ILE A 57 -35.86 8.51 4.60
C ILE A 57 -36.59 9.79 4.96
N ALA A 58 -37.47 10.22 4.09
CA ALA A 58 -38.36 11.34 4.34
C ALA A 58 -39.25 11.01 5.55
N GLY A 59 -39.07 11.73 6.65
CA GLY A 59 -40.04 11.71 7.74
C GLY A 59 -39.48 11.98 9.14
N ARG A 60 -39.58 13.23 9.54
CA ARG A 60 -39.79 13.68 10.93
C ARG A 60 -38.56 13.73 11.88
N GLY A 61 -38.20 14.95 12.22
CA GLY A 61 -37.46 15.30 13.45
C GLY A 61 -36.02 15.75 13.19
N GLU A 62 -35.85 17.05 13.25
CA GLU A 62 -34.56 17.75 13.24
C GLU A 62 -33.72 17.31 14.46
N LYS A 63 -32.99 16.21 14.30
CA LYS A 63 -31.82 15.89 15.08
C LYS A 63 -30.65 15.99 14.11
N THR A 64 -29.78 16.96 14.36
CA THR A 64 -28.47 17.06 13.69
C THR A 64 -27.76 15.73 13.81
N ILE A 65 -27.96 14.86 12.83
CA ILE A 65 -27.17 13.64 12.69
C ILE A 65 -25.81 14.15 12.24
N LYS A 66 -24.86 14.25 13.16
CA LYS A 66 -23.45 14.28 12.80
C LYS A 66 -23.22 13.04 11.95
N THR A 67 -23.16 13.21 10.64
CA THR A 67 -22.74 12.16 9.71
C THR A 67 -21.33 11.75 10.18
N ILE A 68 -21.25 10.62 10.84
CA ILE A 68 -19.97 10.03 11.23
C ILE A 68 -19.40 9.51 9.91
N ILE A 69 -18.65 10.36 9.22
CA ILE A 69 -17.82 9.90 8.10
C ILE A 69 -16.78 8.98 8.74
N PRO A 70 -16.72 7.69 8.35
CA PRO A 70 -15.73 6.78 8.92
C PRO A 70 -14.34 7.36 8.69
N ALA A 71 -13.59 7.54 9.77
CA ALA A 71 -12.27 8.14 9.69
C ALA A 71 -11.34 7.18 8.95
N ARG A 72 -10.80 7.62 7.81
CA ARG A 72 -9.71 6.90 7.15
C ARG A 72 -8.47 6.95 8.05
N LYS A 73 -7.89 5.80 8.31
CA LYS A 73 -6.67 5.67 9.10
C LYS A 73 -5.55 5.16 8.22
N ILE A 74 -4.35 5.65 8.47
CA ILE A 74 -3.11 5.15 7.90
C ILE A 74 -2.31 4.44 9.00
N LEU A 75 -1.90 3.21 8.71
CA LEU A 75 -0.96 2.45 9.50
C LEU A 75 0.37 2.44 8.76
N ILE A 76 1.41 2.88 9.44
CA ILE A 76 2.79 2.90 8.94
C ILE A 76 3.57 1.84 9.71
N THR A 77 4.12 0.85 9.02
CA THR A 77 4.85 -0.28 9.62
C THR A 77 6.27 -0.32 9.09
N ARG A 78 7.27 -0.40 9.98
CA ARG A 78 8.66 -0.64 9.57
C ARG A 78 8.82 -2.08 9.07
N CYS A 79 9.43 -2.24 7.88
CA CYS A 79 9.64 -3.55 7.26
C CYS A 79 10.95 -4.22 7.72
N ASP A 80 11.92 -3.44 8.16
CA ASP A 80 13.25 -3.90 8.59
C ASP A 80 13.27 -4.46 10.03
N ILE A 81 12.26 -4.15 10.84
CA ILE A 81 12.12 -4.65 12.21
C ILE A 81 10.83 -5.47 12.33
N PRO A 82 10.92 -6.81 12.53
CA PRO A 82 9.74 -7.65 12.68
C PRO A 82 8.89 -7.22 13.89
N ASN A 83 7.57 -7.20 13.70
CA ASN A 83 6.55 -6.91 14.73
C ASN A 83 6.53 -5.48 15.30
N GLN A 84 7.19 -4.52 14.68
CA GLN A 84 7.13 -3.13 15.10
C GLN A 84 6.20 -2.31 14.17
N SER A 85 4.99 -2.00 14.63
CA SER A 85 4.16 -0.97 14.00
C SER A 85 4.72 0.39 14.38
N SER A 86 5.03 1.23 13.41
CA SER A 86 5.67 2.52 13.64
C SER A 86 4.69 3.62 14.00
N GLY A 87 3.44 3.53 13.61
CA GLY A 87 2.41 4.50 13.99
C GLY A 87 1.06 4.28 13.30
N ARG A 88 0.01 4.69 13.99
CA ARG A 88 -1.36 4.72 13.47
C ARG A 88 -1.87 6.16 13.53
N TYR A 89 -2.30 6.71 12.41
CA TYR A 89 -2.71 8.10 12.30
C TYR A 89 -4.08 8.19 11.63
N ILE A 90 -4.81 9.27 11.90
CA ILE A 90 -6.14 9.55 11.34
C ILE A 90 -5.98 10.53 10.19
N LEU A 91 -6.88 10.47 9.21
CA LEU A 91 -6.94 11.46 8.14
C LEU A 91 -7.20 12.85 8.77
N GLY A 92 -6.42 13.83 8.35
CA GLY A 92 -6.35 15.17 8.94
C GLY A 92 -5.08 15.40 9.77
N ASP A 93 -4.44 14.33 10.28
CA ASP A 93 -3.15 14.45 10.96
C ASP A 93 -2.04 14.77 9.96
N ARG A 94 -1.07 15.59 10.41
CA ARG A 94 0.18 15.79 9.69
C ARG A 94 1.25 14.91 10.31
N ILE A 95 1.75 13.95 9.55
CA ILE A 95 2.77 12.99 10.00
C ILE A 95 4.11 13.48 9.48
N ARG A 96 4.96 13.96 10.37
CA ARG A 96 6.33 14.38 10.07
C ARG A 96 7.27 13.23 10.42
N ILE A 97 8.06 12.82 9.44
CA ILE A 97 8.94 11.65 9.54
C ILE A 97 10.39 12.09 9.38
N GLY A 98 11.24 11.65 10.29
CA GLY A 98 12.66 11.93 10.24
C GLY A 98 13.39 11.45 11.47
N ARG A 99 14.70 11.73 11.54
CA ARG A 99 15.58 11.23 12.59
C ARG A 99 15.50 12.03 13.88
N ASN A 100 15.19 13.34 13.81
CA ASN A 100 15.16 14.23 14.95
C ASN A 100 13.79 14.22 15.64
N ASP A 101 13.75 14.03 16.96
CA ASP A 101 12.55 13.99 17.79
C ASP A 101 11.91 15.37 18.01
N GLU A 102 12.67 16.45 17.88
CA GLU A 102 12.17 17.81 18.06
C GLU A 102 11.17 18.24 16.97
N TYR A 103 11.34 17.69 15.74
CA TYR A 103 10.57 18.14 14.57
C TYR A 103 9.56 17.09 14.06
N ASN A 104 9.74 15.84 14.44
CA ASN A 104 8.97 14.74 13.88
C ASN A 104 8.07 14.08 14.92
N ASN A 105 6.92 13.58 14.49
CA ASN A 105 6.04 12.76 15.31
C ASN A 105 6.12 11.26 14.96
N LEU A 106 6.82 10.91 13.88
CA LEU A 106 7.29 9.56 13.60
C LEU A 106 8.82 9.58 13.49
N ILE A 107 9.48 9.13 14.54
CA ILE A 107 10.94 9.20 14.68
C ILE A 107 11.55 7.90 14.16
N ILE A 108 12.50 8.03 13.24
CA ILE A 108 13.29 6.93 12.70
C ILE A 108 14.77 7.23 12.97
N ALA A 109 15.30 6.67 14.05
CA ALA A 109 16.66 6.94 14.53
C ALA A 109 17.71 6.15 13.72
N GLU A 110 17.81 6.47 12.43
CA GLU A 110 18.76 5.89 11.47
C GLU A 110 19.57 6.98 10.79
N GLU A 111 20.89 6.78 10.66
CA GLU A 111 21.79 7.80 10.12
C GLU A 111 21.49 8.19 8.67
N THR A 112 20.96 7.25 7.89
CA THR A 112 20.58 7.47 6.49
C THR A 112 19.26 8.22 6.34
N VAL A 113 18.52 8.44 7.44
CA VAL A 113 17.30 9.23 7.46
C VAL A 113 17.63 10.67 7.87
N SER A 114 17.21 11.65 7.09
CA SER A 114 17.42 13.07 7.38
C SER A 114 16.72 13.51 8.66
N SER A 115 17.21 14.54 9.33
CA SER A 115 16.59 15.11 10.55
C SER A 115 15.11 15.44 10.35
N ARG A 116 14.76 15.99 9.19
CA ARG A 116 13.41 16.12 8.63
C ARG A 116 13.46 15.49 7.26
N HIS A 117 12.73 14.39 7.03
CA HIS A 117 12.88 13.62 5.80
C HIS A 117 11.68 13.80 4.88
N CYS A 118 10.50 13.48 5.34
CA CYS A 118 9.26 13.63 4.58
C CYS A 118 8.07 13.94 5.49
N GLU A 119 6.99 14.39 4.89
CA GLU A 119 5.71 14.60 5.56
C GLU A 119 4.60 13.86 4.83
N ILE A 120 3.68 13.26 5.59
CA ILE A 120 2.41 12.74 5.08
C ILE A 120 1.30 13.64 5.62
N PHE A 121 0.38 14.05 4.75
CA PHE A 121 -0.70 14.98 5.06
C PHE A 121 -1.94 14.68 4.23
N GLU A 122 -3.06 15.25 4.62
CA GLU A 122 -4.30 15.17 3.85
C GLU A 122 -4.32 16.21 2.73
N ARG A 123 -4.69 15.75 1.54
CA ARG A 123 -5.06 16.58 0.40
C ARG A 123 -6.18 15.88 -0.37
N ASP A 124 -7.28 16.58 -0.64
CA ASP A 124 -8.44 16.07 -1.36
C ASP A 124 -9.04 14.75 -0.78
N LYS A 125 -9.04 14.63 0.55
CA LYS A 125 -9.47 13.44 1.31
C LYS A 125 -8.61 12.20 1.08
N GLU A 126 -7.38 12.38 0.63
CA GLU A 126 -6.39 11.33 0.42
C GLU A 126 -5.13 11.63 1.23
N PHE A 127 -4.37 10.58 1.55
CA PHE A 127 -3.05 10.76 2.12
C PHE A 127 -2.05 11.06 1.01
N TRP A 128 -1.32 12.16 1.17
CA TRP A 128 -0.25 12.58 0.29
C TRP A 128 1.07 12.57 1.03
N ILE A 129 2.15 12.31 0.32
CA ILE A 129 3.51 12.39 0.85
C ILE A 129 4.32 13.41 0.05
N ILE A 130 5.18 14.14 0.75
CA ILE A 130 6.12 15.09 0.17
C ILE A 130 7.50 14.90 0.80
N ASP A 131 8.55 14.93 -0.01
CA ASP A 131 9.93 14.95 0.46
C ASP A 131 10.31 16.35 0.95
N ILE A 132 10.95 16.47 2.12
CA ILE A 132 11.37 17.76 2.70
C ILE A 132 12.85 18.02 2.42
N GLN A 133 13.24 17.89 1.15
CA GLN A 133 14.63 18.06 0.68
C GLN A 133 15.60 17.14 1.45
N SER A 134 15.21 15.89 1.59
CA SER A 134 16.02 14.90 2.27
C SER A 134 17.31 14.58 1.51
N SER A 135 18.37 14.17 2.22
CA SER A 135 19.67 13.87 1.61
C SER A 135 19.65 12.61 0.72
N ASN A 136 18.81 11.63 1.07
CA ASN A 136 18.74 10.34 0.39
C ASN A 136 17.44 10.13 -0.37
N GLN A 137 16.64 11.18 -0.53
CA GLN A 137 15.34 11.18 -1.19
C GLN A 137 14.31 10.21 -0.56
N THR A 138 13.05 10.53 -0.73
CA THR A 138 11.93 9.64 -0.43
C THR A 138 11.56 8.87 -1.68
N VAL A 139 11.53 7.55 -1.62
CA VAL A 139 11.24 6.68 -2.76
C VAL A 139 10.06 5.78 -2.45
N ILE A 140 9.10 5.68 -3.36
CA ILE A 140 7.96 4.77 -3.27
C ILE A 140 8.14 3.61 -4.23
N PHE A 141 7.97 2.39 -3.70
CA PHE A 141 7.84 1.17 -4.50
C PHE A 141 6.36 0.82 -4.60
N ARG A 142 5.82 0.89 -5.81
CA ARG A 142 4.42 0.64 -6.13
C ARG A 142 4.32 -0.23 -7.36
N ARG A 143 3.67 -1.39 -7.27
CA ARG A 143 3.41 -2.30 -8.42
C ARG A 143 4.66 -2.66 -9.23
N GLY A 144 5.82 -2.73 -8.57
CA GLY A 144 7.11 -3.02 -9.20
C GLY A 144 7.83 -1.80 -9.78
N GLU A 145 7.24 -0.63 -9.71
CA GLU A 145 7.86 0.64 -10.09
C GLU A 145 8.54 1.31 -8.90
N CYS A 146 9.58 2.10 -9.20
CA CYS A 146 10.34 2.88 -8.23
C CYS A 146 10.15 4.37 -8.55
N ILE A 147 9.46 5.10 -7.67
CA ILE A 147 9.05 6.48 -7.89
C ILE A 147 9.73 7.38 -6.85
N VAL A 148 10.50 8.35 -7.29
CA VAL A 148 11.07 9.38 -6.41
C VAL A 148 10.01 10.43 -6.12
N VAL A 149 9.78 10.71 -4.83
CA VAL A 149 8.79 11.71 -4.40
C VAL A 149 9.34 13.12 -4.63
N ASP A 150 8.60 13.93 -5.34
CA ASP A 150 8.98 15.33 -5.58
C ASP A 150 8.83 16.18 -4.30
N SER A 151 9.78 17.09 -4.07
CA SER A 151 9.80 17.99 -2.90
C SER A 151 8.91 19.22 -3.05
N ARG A 152 8.28 19.44 -4.20
CA ARG A 152 7.38 20.57 -4.46
C ARG A 152 5.92 20.15 -4.47
N ASP A 153 5.61 19.11 -5.24
CA ASP A 153 4.22 18.71 -5.48
C ASP A 153 3.80 17.52 -4.61
N GLY A 154 4.74 16.68 -4.23
CA GLY A 154 4.45 15.42 -3.54
C GLY A 154 3.66 14.46 -4.42
N MET A 155 3.10 13.41 -3.81
CA MET A 155 2.22 12.47 -4.49
C MET A 155 1.23 11.78 -3.56
N ALA A 156 0.10 11.33 -4.10
CA ALA A 156 -0.87 10.55 -3.35
C ALA A 156 -0.33 9.15 -3.02
N LEU A 157 -0.57 8.70 -1.78
CA LEU A 157 -0.24 7.36 -1.32
C LEU A 157 -1.35 6.38 -1.68
N GLU A 158 -0.95 5.15 -2.00
CA GLU A 158 -1.85 4.02 -2.21
C GLU A 158 -1.66 2.96 -1.11
N ASN A 159 -2.71 2.17 -0.88
CA ASN A 159 -2.63 1.06 0.05
C ASN A 159 -1.64 -0.01 -0.46
N GLY A 160 -0.69 -0.38 0.38
CA GLY A 160 0.38 -1.32 0.03
C GLY A 160 1.65 -0.67 -0.52
N ASP A 161 1.73 0.66 -0.59
CA ASP A 161 2.97 1.35 -0.93
C ASP A 161 4.08 1.00 0.08
N ARG A 162 5.28 0.81 -0.45
CA ARG A 162 6.49 0.71 0.37
C ARG A 162 7.31 1.97 0.16
N ILE A 163 7.54 2.70 1.24
CA ILE A 163 8.30 3.95 1.24
C ILE A 163 9.71 3.65 1.75
N ARG A 164 10.72 4.02 0.99
CA ARG A 164 12.12 3.95 1.41
C ARG A 164 12.63 5.34 1.79
N LEU A 165 13.21 5.43 2.97
CA LEU A 165 13.85 6.61 3.54
C LEU A 165 15.31 6.24 3.88
N GLY A 166 16.25 6.53 2.99
CA GLY A 166 17.60 5.98 3.11
C GLY A 166 17.61 4.45 3.08
N ASN A 167 18.03 3.80 4.17
CA ASN A 167 18.05 2.33 4.31
C ASN A 167 16.78 1.75 4.98
N VAL A 168 15.85 2.58 5.41
CA VAL A 168 14.62 2.15 6.10
C VAL A 168 13.47 2.03 5.12
N GLU A 169 12.72 0.92 5.21
CA GLU A 169 11.48 0.73 4.45
C GLU A 169 10.26 0.73 5.38
N LEU A 170 9.23 1.47 4.96
CA LEU A 170 7.93 1.60 5.62
C LEU A 170 6.85 1.05 4.71
N LEU A 171 5.96 0.22 5.23
CA LEU A 171 4.76 -0.24 4.54
C LEU A 171 3.57 0.63 4.94
N ILE A 172 2.83 1.09 3.96
CA ILE A 172 1.60 1.85 4.13
C ILE A 172 0.38 0.93 4.03
N SER A 173 -0.48 1.01 5.02
CA SER A 173 -1.76 0.31 5.01
C SER A 173 -2.89 1.25 5.41
N PHE A 174 -3.98 1.24 4.67
CA PHE A 174 -5.17 2.02 4.99
C PHE A 174 -6.23 1.15 5.66
N SER A 175 -6.91 1.70 6.65
CA SER A 175 -8.10 1.11 7.27
C SER A 175 -9.20 2.14 7.40
N ILE A 176 -10.44 1.68 7.38
CA ILE A 176 -11.65 2.46 7.63
C ILE A 176 -12.23 1.91 8.93
N GLU A 177 -12.49 2.79 9.88
CA GLU A 177 -13.26 2.47 11.09
C GLU A 177 -14.67 3.04 11.01
#